data_cb8e47cdea2fc4e626c74629068cef69
#
_entry.id   cb8e47cdea2fc4e626c74629068cef69
#
_cell.length_a   1.000
_cell.length_b   1.000
_cell.length_c   1.000
_cell.angle_alpha   90.00
_cell.angle_beta   90.00
_cell.angle_gamma   90.00
#
_symmetry.space_group_name_H-M   'P 1'
#
loop_
_entity.id
_entity.type
_entity.pdbx_description
1 polymer ?
#
loop_
_entity_poly.entity_id
_entity_poly.type
_entity_poly.pdbx_seq_one_letter_code
_entity_poly.pdbx_strand_id
1 'polypeptide(L)'
;MGSFPTIIRQVQEKDLAALTALDEMIFGHLAYPYFVLRQIFDVHRGELLVLEQAGGMCGYSIAVNSTTRGLAWFLGLGVEPDSRGRGFGRRLAGASLDRLRAQGLDRVRLTVDGENVAAVRLYRRLGFVRLGEIADYLGPDEHRQIHELALHGSVERGAPG
;
A
#
# COMPACT_ATOMS: atom_id res chain seq x y z
N MET A 1 10.87 -2.09 -29.77
CA MET A 1 10.19 -3.08 -28.93
C MET A 1 9.12 -2.40 -28.14
N GLY A 2 7.87 -2.75 -28.38
CA GLY A 2 6.74 -2.16 -27.69
C GLY A 2 6.77 -2.49 -26.21
N SER A 3 6.75 -1.45 -25.35
CA SER A 3 6.47 -1.62 -23.92
C SER A 3 5.04 -2.14 -23.80
N PHE A 4 4.85 -3.27 -23.15
CA PHE A 4 3.50 -3.75 -22.86
C PHE A 4 2.78 -2.74 -21.96
N PRO A 5 1.49 -2.47 -22.20
CA PRO A 5 0.74 -1.56 -21.36
C PRO A 5 0.63 -2.11 -19.94
N THR A 6 0.77 -1.22 -18.97
CA THR A 6 0.53 -1.53 -17.57
C THR A 6 -0.86 -1.11 -17.18
N ILE A 7 -1.57 -1.98 -16.47
CA ILE A 7 -2.94 -1.75 -16.02
C ILE A 7 -2.98 -1.88 -14.51
N ILE A 8 -3.58 -0.89 -13.84
CA ILE A 8 -3.92 -0.98 -12.43
C ILE A 8 -5.42 -1.20 -12.32
N ARG A 9 -5.82 -2.24 -11.62
CA ARG A 9 -7.21 -2.62 -11.42
C ARG A 9 -7.47 -3.18 -10.04
N GLN A 10 -8.73 -3.31 -9.67
CA GLN A 10 -9.12 -3.98 -8.44
C GLN A 10 -8.80 -5.47 -8.50
N VAL A 11 -8.42 -6.03 -7.35
CA VAL A 11 -8.24 -7.47 -7.17
C VAL A 11 -9.58 -8.18 -7.38
N GLN A 12 -9.55 -9.30 -8.08
CA GLN A 12 -10.66 -10.23 -8.21
C GLN A 12 -10.34 -11.51 -7.43
N GLU A 13 -11.36 -12.30 -7.12
CA GLU A 13 -11.16 -13.56 -6.37
C GLU A 13 -10.12 -14.48 -7.03
N LYS A 14 -10.14 -14.57 -8.34
CA LYS A 14 -9.17 -15.37 -9.11
C LYS A 14 -7.72 -14.92 -8.97
N ASP A 15 -7.48 -13.69 -8.50
CA ASP A 15 -6.14 -13.12 -8.32
C ASP A 15 -5.50 -13.52 -6.99
N LEU A 16 -6.28 -14.00 -6.02
CA LEU A 16 -5.81 -14.20 -4.65
C LEU A 16 -4.65 -15.20 -4.54
N ALA A 17 -4.64 -16.24 -5.35
CA ALA A 17 -3.52 -17.19 -5.35
C ALA A 17 -2.23 -16.54 -5.86
N ALA A 18 -2.28 -15.77 -6.94
CA ALA A 18 -1.12 -15.04 -7.47
C ALA A 18 -0.67 -13.95 -6.52
N LEU A 19 -1.60 -13.24 -5.90
CA LEU A 19 -1.31 -12.23 -4.88
C LEU A 19 -0.58 -12.83 -3.68
N THR A 20 -1.06 -13.97 -3.18
CA THR A 20 -0.42 -14.70 -2.08
C THR A 20 1.01 -15.11 -2.43
N ALA A 21 1.21 -15.64 -3.63
CA ALA A 21 2.54 -16.06 -4.10
C ALA A 21 3.50 -14.87 -4.23
N LEU A 22 3.02 -13.73 -4.74
CA LEU A 22 3.83 -12.53 -4.88
C LEU A 22 4.19 -11.92 -3.51
N ASP A 23 3.23 -11.86 -2.59
CA ASP A 23 3.47 -11.37 -1.22
C ASP A 23 4.49 -12.25 -0.48
N GLU A 24 4.39 -13.56 -0.61
CA GLU A 24 5.36 -14.52 -0.05
C GLU A 24 6.76 -14.34 -0.67
N MET A 25 6.85 -14.13 -1.97
CA MET A 25 8.13 -13.88 -2.64
C MET A 25 8.80 -12.62 -2.10
N ILE A 26 8.05 -11.57 -1.80
CA ILE A 26 8.57 -10.28 -1.36
C ILE A 26 8.86 -10.26 0.14
N PHE A 27 7.96 -10.77 0.96
CA PHE A 27 8.00 -10.60 2.43
C PHE A 27 8.33 -11.89 3.20
N GLY A 28 8.41 -13.05 2.53
CA GLY A 28 8.79 -14.31 3.17
C GLY A 28 7.86 -14.68 4.33
N HIS A 29 8.43 -14.91 5.50
CA HIS A 29 7.67 -15.33 6.70
C HIS A 29 6.69 -14.27 7.24
N LEU A 30 6.82 -13.03 6.81
CA LEU A 30 5.90 -11.93 7.16
C LEU A 30 4.78 -11.74 6.14
N ALA A 31 4.75 -12.54 5.07
CA ALA A 31 3.69 -12.51 4.09
C ALA A 31 2.35 -12.94 4.70
N TYR A 32 1.27 -12.35 4.20
CA TYR A 32 -0.07 -12.76 4.59
C TYR A 32 -0.42 -14.13 4.00
N PRO A 33 -0.86 -15.09 4.83
CA PRO A 33 -1.39 -16.36 4.31
C PRO A 33 -2.63 -16.13 3.43
N TYR A 34 -2.90 -17.08 2.54
CA TYR A 34 -4.05 -16.99 1.64
C TYR A 34 -5.36 -16.68 2.38
N PHE A 35 -5.62 -17.36 3.51
CA PHE A 35 -6.88 -17.16 4.23
C PHE A 35 -7.02 -15.74 4.80
N VAL A 36 -5.92 -15.08 5.15
CA VAL A 36 -5.94 -13.67 5.60
C VAL A 36 -6.25 -12.76 4.42
N LEU A 37 -5.57 -12.94 3.29
CA LEU A 37 -5.84 -12.15 2.07
C LEU A 37 -7.28 -12.35 1.58
N ARG A 38 -7.81 -13.57 1.67
CA ARG A 38 -9.20 -13.87 1.37
C ARG A 38 -10.17 -13.06 2.23
N GLN A 39 -9.93 -13.00 3.53
CA GLN A 39 -10.78 -12.25 4.45
C GLN A 39 -10.66 -10.74 4.24
N ILE A 40 -9.46 -10.23 4.02
CA ILE A 40 -9.27 -8.82 3.67
C ILE A 40 -10.02 -8.49 2.37
N PHE A 41 -9.92 -9.36 1.37
CA PHE A 41 -10.64 -9.20 0.11
C PHE A 41 -12.16 -9.13 0.31
N ASP A 42 -12.73 -10.00 1.12
CA ASP A 42 -14.17 -10.01 1.37
C ASP A 42 -14.65 -8.74 2.09
N VAL A 43 -13.82 -8.19 2.98
CA VAL A 43 -14.16 -7.00 3.79
C VAL A 43 -13.82 -5.70 3.06
N HIS A 44 -12.70 -5.64 2.35
CA HIS A 44 -12.13 -4.42 1.76
C HIS A 44 -11.85 -4.55 0.27
N ARG A 45 -12.67 -5.30 -0.45
CA ARG A 45 -12.47 -5.63 -1.88
C ARG A 45 -12.07 -4.45 -2.76
N GLY A 46 -12.71 -3.31 -2.57
CA GLY A 46 -12.50 -2.13 -3.38
C GLY A 46 -11.12 -1.49 -3.24
N GLU A 47 -10.40 -1.81 -2.19
CA GLU A 47 -9.14 -1.17 -1.83
C GLU A 47 -7.91 -2.06 -2.07
N LEU A 48 -8.12 -3.26 -2.63
CA LEU A 48 -7.05 -4.13 -3.08
C LEU A 48 -6.84 -3.91 -4.57
N LEU A 49 -5.64 -3.47 -4.93
CA LEU A 49 -5.27 -3.17 -6.31
C LEU A 49 -4.13 -4.07 -6.77
N VAL A 50 -4.16 -4.45 -8.04
CA VAL A 50 -3.04 -5.11 -8.73
C VAL A 50 -2.58 -4.28 -9.89
N LEU A 51 -1.28 -4.36 -10.17
CA LEU A 51 -0.66 -3.87 -11.38
C LEU A 51 -0.28 -5.06 -12.26
N GLU A 52 -0.83 -5.06 -13.47
CA GLU A 52 -0.53 -6.07 -14.49
C GLU A 52 0.29 -5.49 -15.64
N GLN A 53 1.17 -6.33 -16.16
CA GLN A 53 1.83 -6.10 -17.42
C GLN A 53 1.89 -7.41 -18.19
N ALA A 54 1.51 -7.39 -19.47
CA ALA A 54 1.49 -8.59 -20.33
C ALA A 54 0.69 -9.77 -19.73
N GLY A 55 -0.40 -9.49 -19.01
CA GLY A 55 -1.23 -10.49 -18.36
C GLY A 55 -0.67 -11.09 -17.07
N GLY A 56 0.49 -10.63 -16.61
CA GLY A 56 1.12 -11.05 -15.36
C GLY A 56 1.03 -10.01 -14.25
N MET A 57 0.85 -10.44 -13.02
CA MET A 57 0.84 -9.57 -11.85
C MET A 57 2.27 -9.14 -11.51
N CYS A 58 2.54 -7.84 -11.58
CA CYS A 58 3.85 -7.26 -11.27
C CYS A 58 3.89 -6.53 -9.93
N GLY A 59 2.75 -6.22 -9.37
CA GLY A 59 2.66 -5.54 -8.09
C GLY A 59 1.24 -5.48 -7.55
N TYR A 60 1.12 -5.07 -6.30
CA TYR A 60 -0.17 -4.96 -5.61
C TYR A 60 -0.10 -3.91 -4.51
N SER A 61 -1.27 -3.42 -4.12
CA SER A 61 -1.44 -2.65 -2.89
C SER A 61 -2.66 -3.11 -2.12
N ILE A 62 -2.56 -3.09 -0.81
CA ILE A 62 -3.63 -3.46 0.12
C ILE A 62 -3.84 -2.29 1.06
N ALA A 63 -5.01 -1.65 0.96
CA ALA A 63 -5.43 -0.61 1.87
C ALA A 63 -6.71 -1.03 2.58
N VAL A 64 -6.88 -0.58 3.81
CA VAL A 64 -8.08 -0.87 4.60
C VAL A 64 -8.49 0.36 5.39
N ASN A 65 -9.79 0.52 5.60
CA ASN A 65 -10.31 1.54 6.50
C ASN A 65 -10.19 1.04 7.93
N SER A 66 -9.81 1.92 8.84
CA SER A 66 -9.76 1.59 10.26
C SER A 66 -11.08 1.96 10.95
N THR A 67 -11.21 1.53 12.20
CA THR A 67 -12.31 1.95 13.07
C THR A 67 -12.18 3.40 13.53
N THR A 68 -11.01 4.00 13.40
CA THR A 68 -10.81 5.43 13.62
C THR A 68 -11.35 6.20 12.42
N ARG A 69 -12.31 7.07 12.65
CA ARG A 69 -12.94 7.86 11.59
C ARG A 69 -11.90 8.65 10.77
N GLY A 70 -12.01 8.55 9.45
CA GLY A 70 -11.16 9.28 8.51
C GLY A 70 -9.74 8.71 8.33
N LEU A 71 -9.40 7.60 9.01
CA LEU A 71 -8.09 6.98 8.95
C LEU A 71 -8.13 5.65 8.20
N ALA A 72 -7.34 5.54 7.16
CA ALA A 72 -7.04 4.28 6.48
C ALA A 72 -5.61 3.81 6.78
N TRP A 73 -5.33 2.55 6.48
CA TRP A 73 -4.01 1.97 6.60
C TRP A 73 -3.61 1.27 5.30
N PHE A 74 -2.37 1.47 4.87
CA PHE A 74 -1.72 0.55 3.95
C PHE A 74 -1.21 -0.66 4.74
N LEU A 75 -1.72 -1.84 4.38
CA LEU A 75 -1.26 -3.11 4.95
C LEU A 75 -0.23 -3.82 4.08
N GLY A 76 -0.13 -3.47 2.80
CA GLY A 76 0.84 -4.04 1.90
C GLY A 76 0.99 -3.20 0.63
N LEU A 77 2.20 -3.12 0.16
CA LEU A 77 2.58 -2.58 -1.14
C LEU A 77 3.81 -3.35 -1.60
N GLY A 78 3.70 -4.04 -2.70
CA GLY A 78 4.80 -4.82 -3.22
C GLY A 78 4.90 -4.74 -4.73
N VAL A 79 6.15 -4.80 -5.21
CA VAL A 79 6.47 -4.90 -6.63
C VAL A 79 7.40 -6.08 -6.83
N GLU A 80 7.09 -6.92 -7.81
CA GLU A 80 7.94 -8.03 -8.21
C GLU A 80 9.39 -7.56 -8.39
N PRO A 81 10.40 -8.31 -7.87
CA PRO A 81 11.79 -7.86 -7.93
C PRO A 81 12.28 -7.48 -9.33
N ASP A 82 11.91 -8.27 -10.35
CA ASP A 82 12.31 -8.01 -11.75
C ASP A 82 11.62 -6.81 -12.38
N SER A 83 10.57 -6.30 -11.75
CA SER A 83 9.80 -5.15 -12.22
C SER A 83 10.11 -3.85 -11.46
N ARG A 84 11.04 -3.89 -10.52
CA ARG A 84 11.43 -2.70 -9.72
C ARG A 84 12.23 -1.69 -10.55
N GLY A 85 12.28 -0.45 -10.06
CA GLY A 85 12.98 0.65 -10.72
C GLY A 85 12.23 1.25 -11.92
N ARG A 86 10.96 0.88 -12.11
CA ARG A 86 10.10 1.34 -13.22
C ARG A 86 8.97 2.27 -12.78
N GLY A 87 8.95 2.66 -11.51
CA GLY A 87 7.93 3.53 -10.94
C GLY A 87 6.60 2.85 -10.60
N PHE A 88 6.55 1.54 -10.59
CA PHE A 88 5.31 0.78 -10.35
C PHE A 88 4.79 0.94 -8.92
N GLY A 89 5.68 0.93 -7.93
CA GLY A 89 5.30 1.17 -6.54
C GLY A 89 4.67 2.54 -6.33
N ARG A 90 5.22 3.57 -6.96
CA ARG A 90 4.68 4.93 -6.91
C ARG A 90 3.30 5.01 -7.59
N ARG A 91 3.14 4.36 -8.72
CA ARG A 91 1.85 4.32 -9.43
C ARG A 91 0.78 3.59 -8.62
N LEU A 92 1.11 2.43 -8.05
CA LEU A 92 0.20 1.67 -7.18
C LEU A 92 -0.22 2.47 -5.94
N ALA A 93 0.76 3.02 -5.23
CA ALA A 93 0.48 3.84 -4.06
C ALA A 93 -0.38 5.06 -4.42
N GLY A 94 -0.05 5.74 -5.51
CA GLY A 94 -0.82 6.88 -6.02
C GLY A 94 -2.26 6.52 -6.34
N ALA A 95 -2.50 5.39 -7.01
CA ALA A 95 -3.84 4.91 -7.32
C ALA A 95 -4.65 4.58 -6.06
N SER A 96 -4.02 3.95 -5.06
CA SER A 96 -4.66 3.70 -3.77
C SER A 96 -5.00 5.00 -3.04
N LEU A 97 -4.08 5.95 -3.01
CA LEU A 97 -4.31 7.25 -2.38
C LEU A 97 -5.46 8.02 -3.04
N ASP A 98 -5.55 8.00 -4.36
CA ASP A 98 -6.65 8.64 -5.10
C ASP A 98 -8.01 8.04 -4.72
N ARG A 99 -8.07 6.72 -4.56
CA ARG A 99 -9.29 6.04 -4.13
C ARG A 99 -9.69 6.41 -2.70
N LEU A 100 -8.72 6.47 -1.79
CA LEU A 100 -8.96 6.87 -0.40
C LEU A 100 -9.43 8.33 -0.32
N ARG A 101 -8.85 9.22 -1.11
CA ARG A 101 -9.32 10.62 -1.23
C ARG A 101 -10.74 10.71 -1.74
N ALA A 102 -11.09 9.92 -2.75
CA ALA A 102 -12.43 9.89 -3.32
C ALA A 102 -13.48 9.41 -2.30
N GLN A 103 -13.10 8.60 -1.32
CA GLN A 103 -13.96 8.18 -0.22
C GLN A 103 -14.10 9.23 0.89
N GLY A 104 -13.39 10.34 0.80
CA GLY A 104 -13.42 11.39 1.82
C GLY A 104 -12.62 11.08 3.08
N LEU A 105 -11.67 10.14 3.01
CA LEU A 105 -10.79 9.86 4.14
C LEU A 105 -9.77 10.99 4.34
N ASP A 106 -9.42 11.25 5.60
CA ASP A 106 -8.59 12.40 5.96
C ASP A 106 -7.09 12.09 5.90
N ARG A 107 -6.70 10.85 6.22
CA ARG A 107 -5.31 10.47 6.36
C ARG A 107 -5.13 8.96 6.18
N VAL A 108 -3.91 8.59 5.88
CA VAL A 108 -3.49 7.19 5.77
C VAL A 108 -2.19 6.98 6.53
N ARG A 109 -2.10 5.84 7.21
CA ARG A 109 -0.89 5.38 7.89
C ARG A 109 -0.36 4.11 7.25
N LEU A 110 0.92 3.89 7.46
CA LEU A 110 1.59 2.65 7.12
C LEU A 110 2.71 2.38 8.13
N THR A 111 3.14 1.14 8.17
CA THR A 111 4.36 0.77 8.84
C THR A 111 5.38 0.30 7.82
N VAL A 112 6.64 0.60 8.08
CA VAL A 112 7.75 0.26 7.19
C VAL A 112 8.97 -0.11 8.02
N ASP A 113 9.71 -1.10 7.54
CA ASP A 113 11.03 -1.40 8.06
C ASP A 113 11.97 -0.24 7.73
N GLY A 114 12.56 0.37 8.77
CA GLY A 114 13.48 1.51 8.59
C GLY A 114 14.74 1.16 7.79
N GLU A 115 15.12 -0.13 7.72
CA GLU A 115 16.23 -0.60 6.92
C GLU A 115 15.87 -0.75 5.42
N ASN A 116 14.59 -0.80 5.10
CA ASN A 116 14.11 -0.78 3.71
C ASN A 116 14.18 0.65 3.14
N VAL A 117 15.37 1.06 2.77
CA VAL A 117 15.67 2.42 2.31
C VAL A 117 14.82 2.81 1.09
N ALA A 118 14.62 1.88 0.17
CA ALA A 118 13.83 2.13 -1.05
C ALA A 118 12.36 2.44 -0.71
N ALA A 119 11.75 1.69 0.20
CA ALA A 119 10.38 1.91 0.64
C ALA A 119 10.24 3.22 1.42
N VAL A 120 11.13 3.50 2.36
CA VAL A 120 11.13 4.75 3.13
C VAL A 120 11.25 5.95 2.18
N ARG A 121 12.11 5.87 1.17
CA ARG A 121 12.28 6.92 0.17
C ARG A 121 11.02 7.11 -0.68
N LEU A 122 10.38 6.03 -1.10
CA LEU A 122 9.12 6.06 -1.85
C LEU A 122 8.05 6.81 -1.06
N TYR A 123 7.83 6.42 0.19
CA TYR A 123 6.79 7.02 1.02
C TYR A 123 7.07 8.50 1.30
N ARG A 124 8.32 8.86 1.55
CA ARG A 124 8.72 10.25 1.71
C ARG A 124 8.41 11.09 0.46
N ARG A 125 8.69 10.56 -0.73
CA ARG A 125 8.39 11.23 -2.00
C ARG A 125 6.90 11.41 -2.23
N LEU A 126 6.07 10.51 -1.71
CA LEU A 126 4.62 10.64 -1.75
C LEU A 126 4.06 11.65 -0.73
N GLY A 127 4.90 12.15 0.17
CA GLY A 127 4.53 13.13 1.18
C GLY A 127 4.28 12.56 2.57
N PHE A 128 4.52 11.26 2.78
CA PHE A 128 4.42 10.67 4.12
C PHE A 128 5.45 11.25 5.07
N VAL A 129 5.05 11.45 6.31
CA VAL A 129 5.87 11.95 7.40
C VAL A 129 6.01 10.86 8.46
N ARG A 130 7.23 10.62 8.92
CA ARG A 130 7.47 9.68 10.01
C ARG A 130 6.90 10.22 11.32
N LEU A 131 6.07 9.42 11.99
CA LEU A 131 5.54 9.73 13.32
C LEU A 131 6.39 9.16 14.44
N GLY A 132 7.04 8.03 14.22
CA GLY A 132 7.83 7.36 15.24
C GLY A 132 8.23 5.95 14.84
N GLU A 133 8.73 5.20 15.79
CA GLU A 133 9.11 3.80 15.65
C GLU A 133 8.55 2.98 16.80
N ILE A 134 8.07 1.77 16.51
CA ILE A 134 7.60 0.81 17.50
C ILE A 134 8.49 -0.42 17.43
N ALA A 135 9.16 -0.73 18.55
CA ALA A 135 9.94 -1.94 18.66
C ALA A 135 9.01 -3.17 18.64
N ASP A 136 9.48 -4.22 18.00
CA ASP A 136 8.79 -5.51 17.93
C ASP A 136 7.34 -5.44 17.41
N TYR A 137 7.05 -4.48 16.54
CA TYR A 137 5.70 -4.21 16.03
C TYR A 137 5.05 -5.42 15.34
N LEU A 138 5.83 -6.16 14.55
CA LEU A 138 5.37 -7.36 13.86
C LEU A 138 5.87 -8.66 14.52
N GLY A 139 6.38 -8.57 15.73
CA GLY A 139 6.96 -9.69 16.46
C GLY A 139 8.40 -9.41 16.89
N PRO A 140 9.07 -10.34 17.57
CA PRO A 140 10.43 -10.16 18.06
C PRO A 140 11.39 -9.72 16.96
N ASP A 141 12.14 -8.66 17.19
CA ASP A 141 13.13 -8.04 16.28
C ASP A 141 12.53 -7.46 14.97
N GLU A 142 11.21 -7.39 14.88
CA GLU A 142 10.52 -6.81 13.74
C GLU A 142 10.03 -5.40 14.05
N HIS A 143 10.98 -4.47 14.20
CA HIS A 143 10.70 -3.06 14.48
C HIS A 143 10.13 -2.38 13.23
N ARG A 144 9.21 -1.42 13.44
CA ARG A 144 8.63 -0.66 12.31
C ARG A 144 8.56 0.82 12.63
N GLN A 145 8.88 1.62 11.62
CA GLN A 145 8.53 3.04 11.61
C GLN A 145 7.06 3.20 11.23
N ILE A 146 6.38 4.17 11.83
CA ILE A 146 5.03 4.56 11.45
C ILE A 146 5.11 5.87 10.68
N HIS A 147 4.49 5.88 9.50
CA HIS A 147 4.40 7.05 8.64
C HIS A 147 2.93 7.41 8.40
N GLU A 148 2.65 8.69 8.22
CA GLU A 148 1.31 9.20 7.96
C GLU A 148 1.33 10.21 6.81
N LEU A 149 0.26 10.19 6.02
CA LEU A 149 -0.01 11.18 4.98
C LEU A 149 -1.38 11.81 5.21
N ALA A 150 -1.46 13.13 5.19
CA ALA A 150 -2.71 13.86 5.08
C ALA A 150 -3.22 13.75 3.63
N LEU A 151 -4.46 13.30 3.45
CA LEU A 151 -5.04 13.06 2.13
C LEU A 151 -5.61 14.32 1.48
N HIS A 152 -6.00 15.29 2.30
CA HIS A 152 -6.48 16.59 1.85
C HIS A 152 -5.49 17.64 2.30
N GLY A 153 -5.14 18.57 1.40
CA GLY A 153 -4.32 19.71 1.76
C GLY A 153 -4.99 20.49 2.89
N SER A 154 -4.18 21.10 3.78
CA SER A 154 -4.70 22.03 4.78
C SER A 154 -5.50 23.09 4.03
N VAL A 155 -6.81 23.03 4.11
CA VAL A 155 -7.62 24.21 3.83
C VAL A 155 -7.23 25.18 4.93
N GLU A 156 -6.45 26.20 4.59
CA GLU A 156 -6.35 27.37 5.44
C GLU A 156 -7.81 27.80 5.68
N ARG A 157 -8.33 27.49 6.86
CA ARG A 157 -9.55 28.15 7.30
C ARG A 157 -9.13 29.60 7.46
N GLY A 158 -9.43 30.37 6.42
CA GLY A 158 -9.33 31.81 6.54
C GLY A 158 -10.05 32.18 7.83
N ALA A 159 -9.31 32.82 8.75
CA ALA A 159 -9.93 33.37 9.92
C ALA A 159 -11.09 34.25 9.46
N PRO A 160 -12.30 34.10 10.03
CA PRO A 160 -13.35 35.06 9.72
C PRO A 160 -12.89 36.44 10.18
N GLY A 161 -12.80 37.35 9.22
CA GLY A 161 -12.56 38.78 9.48
C GLY A 161 -13.72 39.39 10.21
#